data_bcde3fdecaeeb5afd3134b3afec5dc14
#
_entry.id   bcde3fdecaeeb5afd3134b3afec5dc14
#
_cell.length_a   1.000
_cell.length_b   1.000
_cell.length_c   1.000
_cell.angle_alpha   90.00
_cell.angle_beta   90.00
_cell.angle_gamma   90.00
#
_symmetry.space_group_name_H-M   'P 1'
#
loop_
_entity.id
_entity.type
_entity.pdbx_description
1 polymer ?
#
loop_
_entity_poly.entity_id
_entity_poly.type
_entity_poly.pdbx_seq_one_letter_code
_entity_poly.pdbx_strand_id
1 'polypeptide(L)'
;MDLRKIKIADLVPASYNPRKALKPGDKEYEKIKRSIQEFGYCEPIIVNSDMTIIGGHQRVTVLQDLGYDEIDCIVIEIDKTKEKALNVALNKITGEWNKELLADLIADLQDSDFDVTFTGFDPPEIEQLMNSVHDKDIVEDEFDIDAQLEKPTISKEGDLWLLGEHRLVCGDSTLPETYDLLMDGKKANLVVTDPPYNVDSEGSAGKIKNDKMAEEQFEKFLFAAFVNMEQCMMDDASIYVFHSDSHGLAFRRSFEDAGFYLSGCCIWKKNSLVLGRSPYQWLHEPVLFGWKKGGRHQWYAGRKETTIWEYDKPKKNDLHPTMKPINLIAYPIRNSSMSNCIVLDPFGGSGSTLIASDQLKRICYTIELDPRYVDVIVHRYAEAVGVTDKIFLVREGKKIPLAEAEKL
;
A
#
# COMPACT_ATOMS: atom_id res chain seq x y z
N MET A 1 -41.14 -10.69 -6.02
CA MET A 1 -40.51 -11.76 -5.24
C MET A 1 -41.20 -13.03 -5.69
N ASP A 2 -40.45 -13.98 -6.20
CA ASP A 2 -40.99 -15.26 -6.66
C ASP A 2 -40.62 -16.31 -5.59
N LEU A 3 -41.60 -16.64 -4.73
CA LEU A 3 -41.44 -17.61 -3.67
C LEU A 3 -41.88 -18.98 -4.18
N ARG A 4 -40.97 -19.95 -4.15
CA ARG A 4 -41.21 -21.31 -4.64
C ARG A 4 -40.74 -22.34 -3.64
N LYS A 5 -41.45 -23.50 -3.57
CA LYS A 5 -40.93 -24.72 -2.92
C LYS A 5 -39.99 -25.42 -3.89
N ILE A 6 -38.76 -25.64 -3.46
CA ILE A 6 -37.70 -26.26 -4.25
C ILE A 6 -37.12 -27.44 -3.45
N LYS A 7 -36.85 -28.54 -4.13
CA LYS A 7 -36.16 -29.70 -3.53
C LYS A 7 -34.73 -29.29 -3.17
N ILE A 8 -34.30 -29.68 -1.98
CA ILE A 8 -32.90 -29.43 -1.55
C ILE A 8 -31.91 -30.08 -2.50
N ALA A 9 -32.24 -31.23 -3.09
CA ALA A 9 -31.40 -31.92 -4.06
C ALA A 9 -31.17 -31.13 -5.37
N ASP A 10 -32.05 -30.16 -5.72
CA ASP A 10 -31.96 -29.35 -6.92
C ASP A 10 -31.14 -28.06 -6.69
N LEU A 11 -30.79 -27.74 -5.43
CA LEU A 11 -30.05 -26.56 -5.07
C LEU A 11 -28.54 -26.76 -5.33
N VAL A 12 -27.90 -25.72 -5.91
CA VAL A 12 -26.49 -25.74 -6.24
C VAL A 12 -25.74 -24.82 -5.26
N PRO A 13 -24.87 -25.36 -4.40
CA PRO A 13 -24.01 -24.52 -3.55
C PRO A 13 -23.08 -23.64 -4.39
N ALA A 14 -22.98 -22.34 -4.07
CA ALA A 14 -22.06 -21.44 -4.75
C ALA A 14 -20.61 -21.79 -4.41
N SER A 15 -19.79 -22.13 -5.42
CA SER A 15 -18.38 -22.49 -5.24
C SER A 15 -17.53 -21.35 -4.69
N TYR A 16 -17.93 -20.12 -4.96
CA TYR A 16 -17.28 -18.88 -4.49
C TYR A 16 -17.73 -18.43 -3.10
N ASN A 17 -18.63 -19.15 -2.42
CA ASN A 17 -19.14 -18.75 -1.11
C ASN A 17 -17.99 -18.71 -0.07
N PRO A 18 -17.63 -17.54 0.49
CA PRO A 18 -16.48 -17.40 1.38
C PRO A 18 -16.78 -17.81 2.82
N ARG A 19 -17.98 -18.31 3.11
CA ARG A 19 -18.36 -18.81 4.43
C ARG A 19 -17.76 -20.18 4.70
N LYS A 20 -17.28 -20.38 5.91
CA LYS A 20 -16.89 -21.71 6.39
C LYS A 20 -18.10 -22.63 6.41
N ALA A 21 -17.94 -23.83 5.85
CA ALA A 21 -18.95 -24.88 5.95
C ALA A 21 -19.10 -25.32 7.42
N LEU A 22 -20.35 -25.36 7.89
CA LEU A 22 -20.66 -25.84 9.24
C LEU A 22 -20.78 -27.37 9.27
N LYS A 23 -20.40 -27.95 10.40
CA LYS A 23 -20.52 -29.38 10.67
C LYS A 23 -21.34 -29.61 11.95
N PRO A 24 -22.02 -30.75 12.08
CA PRO A 24 -22.63 -31.12 13.35
C PRO A 24 -21.63 -31.06 14.51
N GLY A 25 -22.03 -30.41 15.60
CA GLY A 25 -21.16 -30.12 16.75
C GLY A 25 -20.52 -28.72 16.78
N ASP A 26 -20.50 -28.00 15.67
CA ASP A 26 -20.08 -26.61 15.66
C ASP A 26 -21.10 -25.73 16.42
N LYS A 27 -20.65 -24.76 17.19
CA LYS A 27 -21.54 -23.91 17.99
C LYS A 27 -22.62 -23.21 17.16
N GLU A 28 -22.27 -22.75 15.97
CA GLU A 28 -23.22 -22.08 15.06
C GLU A 28 -24.20 -23.06 14.43
N TYR A 29 -23.73 -24.26 14.06
CA TYR A 29 -24.60 -25.34 13.57
C TYR A 29 -25.69 -25.67 14.59
N GLU A 30 -25.29 -25.90 15.86
CA GLU A 30 -26.22 -26.27 16.93
C GLU A 30 -27.21 -25.14 17.26
N LYS A 31 -26.81 -23.87 17.12
CA LYS A 31 -27.72 -22.73 17.28
C LYS A 31 -28.78 -22.68 16.18
N ILE A 32 -28.37 -22.85 14.92
CA ILE A 32 -29.28 -22.87 13.77
C ILE A 32 -30.25 -24.03 13.90
N LYS A 33 -29.73 -25.23 14.22
CA LYS A 33 -30.54 -26.46 14.41
C LYS A 33 -31.61 -26.28 15.48
N ARG A 34 -31.21 -25.74 16.64
CA ARG A 34 -32.11 -25.49 17.77
C ARG A 34 -33.19 -24.45 17.42
N SER A 35 -32.80 -23.38 16.72
CA SER A 35 -33.73 -22.35 16.25
C SER A 35 -34.76 -22.92 15.27
N ILE A 36 -34.33 -23.74 14.31
CA ILE A 36 -35.24 -24.39 13.35
C ILE A 36 -36.18 -25.39 14.05
N GLN A 37 -35.70 -26.13 15.03
CA GLN A 37 -36.50 -27.10 15.79
C GLN A 37 -37.55 -26.39 16.66
N GLU A 38 -37.23 -25.24 17.25
CA GLU A 38 -38.16 -24.52 18.16
C GLU A 38 -39.17 -23.67 17.40
N PHE A 39 -38.72 -22.90 16.41
CA PHE A 39 -39.52 -21.90 15.70
C PHE A 39 -39.95 -22.29 14.30
N GLY A 40 -39.46 -23.43 13.81
CA GLY A 40 -39.61 -23.82 12.42
C GLY A 40 -38.69 -23.04 11.48
N TYR A 41 -38.83 -23.27 10.21
CA TYR A 41 -38.07 -22.63 9.15
C TYR A 41 -38.76 -21.29 8.76
N CYS A 42 -38.22 -20.16 9.25
CA CYS A 42 -38.85 -18.84 9.15
C CYS A 42 -38.27 -17.97 8.04
N GLU A 43 -37.04 -18.23 7.58
CA GLU A 43 -36.36 -17.40 6.58
C GLU A 43 -36.11 -18.18 5.28
N PRO A 44 -36.71 -17.76 4.13
CA PRO A 44 -36.50 -18.44 2.86
C PRO A 44 -35.04 -18.41 2.42
N ILE A 45 -34.62 -19.43 1.67
CA ILE A 45 -33.32 -19.46 1.00
C ILE A 45 -33.40 -18.58 -0.25
N ILE A 46 -32.35 -17.83 -0.55
CA ILE A 46 -32.28 -17.00 -1.76
C ILE A 46 -31.44 -17.73 -2.80
N VAL A 47 -32.01 -17.93 -3.98
CA VAL A 47 -31.37 -18.63 -5.09
C VAL A 47 -31.47 -17.83 -6.38
N ASN A 48 -30.51 -18.00 -7.29
CA ASN A 48 -30.62 -17.50 -8.65
C ASN A 48 -31.52 -18.41 -9.50
N SER A 49 -31.91 -17.96 -10.69
CA SER A 49 -32.73 -18.72 -11.64
C SER A 49 -32.11 -20.06 -12.05
N ASP A 50 -30.79 -20.24 -11.98
CA ASP A 50 -30.07 -21.50 -12.20
C ASP A 50 -29.91 -22.36 -10.93
N MET A 51 -30.69 -22.08 -9.87
CA MET A 51 -30.69 -22.76 -8.59
C MET A 51 -29.43 -22.60 -7.75
N THR A 52 -28.50 -21.70 -8.13
CA THR A 52 -27.33 -21.38 -7.32
C THR A 52 -27.77 -20.68 -6.03
N ILE A 53 -27.36 -21.19 -4.87
CA ILE A 53 -27.66 -20.61 -3.57
C ILE A 53 -26.87 -19.31 -3.40
N ILE A 54 -27.58 -18.20 -3.18
CA ILE A 54 -26.98 -16.88 -2.91
C ILE A 54 -26.93 -16.62 -1.40
N GLY A 55 -28.03 -16.91 -0.69
CA GLY A 55 -28.13 -16.71 0.75
C GLY A 55 -28.76 -17.92 1.46
N GLY A 56 -28.19 -18.28 2.63
CA GLY A 56 -28.70 -19.34 3.47
C GLY A 56 -27.99 -20.70 3.36
N HIS A 57 -26.76 -20.78 2.79
CA HIS A 57 -25.99 -22.02 2.66
C HIS A 57 -25.95 -22.85 3.96
N GLN A 58 -25.62 -22.23 5.08
CA GLN A 58 -25.56 -22.90 6.37
C GLN A 58 -26.92 -23.45 6.83
N ARG A 59 -28.02 -22.74 6.54
CA ARG A 59 -29.37 -23.21 6.84
C ARG A 59 -29.76 -24.41 5.98
N VAL A 60 -29.40 -24.41 4.69
CA VAL A 60 -29.64 -25.55 3.79
C VAL A 60 -28.96 -26.80 4.33
N THR A 61 -27.70 -26.70 4.78
CA THR A 61 -26.99 -27.85 5.39
C THR A 61 -27.74 -28.41 6.61
N VAL A 62 -28.18 -27.54 7.53
CA VAL A 62 -28.91 -27.96 8.74
C VAL A 62 -30.30 -28.52 8.40
N LEU A 63 -31.01 -27.92 7.44
CA LEU A 63 -32.33 -28.41 6.99
C LEU A 63 -32.23 -29.79 6.34
N GLN A 64 -31.18 -30.02 5.52
CA GLN A 64 -30.89 -31.32 4.93
C GLN A 64 -30.63 -32.40 5.99
N ASP A 65 -29.84 -32.08 7.02
CA ASP A 65 -29.57 -33.01 8.14
C ASP A 65 -30.77 -33.24 9.02
N LEU A 66 -31.74 -32.28 9.07
CA LEU A 66 -33.04 -32.46 9.75
C LEU A 66 -34.08 -33.24 8.92
N GLY A 67 -33.73 -33.64 7.69
CA GLY A 67 -34.59 -34.47 6.84
C GLY A 67 -35.65 -33.71 6.05
N TYR A 68 -35.44 -32.41 5.78
CA TYR A 68 -36.31 -31.66 4.87
C TYR A 68 -35.99 -32.01 3.42
N ASP A 69 -36.99 -32.41 2.64
CA ASP A 69 -36.85 -32.69 1.21
C ASP A 69 -37.05 -31.46 0.35
N GLU A 70 -37.98 -30.60 0.75
CA GLU A 70 -38.34 -29.33 0.05
C GLU A 70 -38.34 -28.17 1.02
N ILE A 71 -37.89 -27.00 0.52
CA ILE A 71 -37.82 -25.75 1.29
C ILE A 71 -38.33 -24.57 0.48
N ASP A 72 -38.78 -23.52 1.17
CA ASP A 72 -39.21 -22.27 0.53
C ASP A 72 -37.99 -21.46 0.10
N CYS A 73 -37.91 -21.15 -1.19
CA CYS A 73 -36.86 -20.34 -1.77
C CYS A 73 -37.39 -19.08 -2.45
N ILE A 74 -36.70 -18.00 -2.35
CA ILE A 74 -36.90 -16.81 -3.16
C ILE A 74 -36.01 -16.95 -4.39
N VAL A 75 -36.63 -17.06 -5.57
CA VAL A 75 -35.91 -17.12 -6.83
C VAL A 75 -35.76 -15.71 -7.39
N ILE A 76 -34.53 -15.33 -7.72
CA ILE A 76 -34.21 -14.07 -8.37
C ILE A 76 -33.44 -14.34 -9.67
N GLU A 77 -33.48 -13.39 -10.59
CA GLU A 77 -32.77 -13.48 -11.87
C GLU A 77 -31.79 -12.31 -11.93
N ILE A 78 -30.50 -12.61 -11.76
CA ILE A 78 -29.40 -11.64 -11.79
C ILE A 78 -28.17 -12.25 -12.45
N ASP A 79 -27.30 -11.40 -12.99
CA ASP A 79 -26.03 -11.81 -13.55
C ASP A 79 -25.06 -12.31 -12.45
N LYS A 80 -24.00 -13.01 -12.86
CA LYS A 80 -23.06 -13.64 -11.92
C LYS A 80 -22.28 -12.65 -11.09
N THR A 81 -22.01 -11.44 -11.57
CA THR A 81 -21.32 -10.38 -10.82
C THR A 81 -22.20 -9.90 -9.66
N LYS A 82 -23.47 -9.59 -9.95
CA LYS A 82 -24.44 -9.21 -8.91
C LYS A 82 -24.76 -10.35 -7.95
N GLU A 83 -24.78 -11.59 -8.42
CA GLU A 83 -24.96 -12.79 -7.59
C GLU A 83 -23.86 -12.90 -6.53
N LYS A 84 -22.58 -12.76 -6.94
CA LYS A 84 -21.42 -12.74 -6.04
C LYS A 84 -21.51 -11.59 -5.02
N ALA A 85 -21.79 -10.38 -5.48
CA ALA A 85 -21.91 -9.21 -4.62
C ALA A 85 -23.04 -9.35 -3.58
N LEU A 86 -24.20 -9.86 -4.00
CA LEU A 86 -25.33 -10.10 -3.11
C LEU A 86 -25.03 -11.19 -2.08
N ASN A 87 -24.30 -12.25 -2.47
CA ASN A 87 -23.84 -13.28 -1.53
C ASN A 87 -22.99 -12.67 -0.40
N VAL A 88 -22.05 -11.80 -0.74
CA VAL A 88 -21.21 -11.10 0.25
C VAL A 88 -22.07 -10.17 1.12
N ALA A 89 -22.94 -9.35 0.53
CA ALA A 89 -23.79 -8.41 1.25
C ALA A 89 -24.71 -9.09 2.28
N LEU A 90 -25.37 -10.18 1.89
CA LEU A 90 -26.25 -10.97 2.77
C LEU A 90 -25.49 -11.65 3.93
N ASN A 91 -24.22 -11.88 3.75
CA ASN A 91 -23.38 -12.58 4.70
C ASN A 91 -22.51 -11.68 5.59
N LYS A 92 -22.46 -10.34 5.33
CA LYS A 92 -21.57 -9.43 6.06
C LYS A 92 -21.86 -9.38 7.57
N ILE A 93 -23.10 -9.54 7.98
CA ILE A 93 -23.53 -9.25 9.36
C ILE A 93 -23.25 -10.41 10.33
N THR A 94 -23.07 -11.67 9.85
CA THR A 94 -22.98 -12.85 10.73
C THR A 94 -21.98 -13.89 10.26
N GLY A 95 -21.17 -14.46 11.17
CA GLY A 95 -20.30 -15.63 11.00
C GLY A 95 -18.84 -15.35 10.66
N GLU A 96 -18.02 -16.41 10.60
CA GLU A 96 -16.60 -16.33 10.27
C GLU A 96 -16.37 -16.47 8.76
N TRP A 97 -15.43 -15.67 8.24
CA TRP A 97 -15.02 -15.69 6.85
C TRP A 97 -13.78 -16.56 6.62
N ASN A 98 -13.74 -17.24 5.48
CA ASN A 98 -12.46 -17.59 4.86
C ASN A 98 -11.92 -16.31 4.17
N LYS A 99 -10.89 -15.72 4.75
CA LYS A 99 -10.36 -14.43 4.31
C LYS A 99 -9.77 -14.48 2.90
N GLU A 100 -9.13 -15.59 2.53
CA GLU A 100 -8.54 -15.80 1.21
C GLU A 100 -9.63 -15.81 0.13
N LEU A 101 -10.66 -16.65 0.29
CA LEU A 101 -11.78 -16.68 -0.64
C LEU A 101 -12.57 -15.37 -0.71
N LEU A 102 -12.67 -14.64 0.41
CA LEU A 102 -13.33 -13.34 0.43
C LEU A 102 -12.49 -12.28 -0.31
N ALA A 103 -11.17 -12.29 -0.13
CA ALA A 103 -10.27 -11.38 -0.84
C ALA A 103 -10.30 -11.63 -2.35
N ASP A 104 -10.24 -12.89 -2.79
CA ASP A 104 -10.36 -13.26 -4.20
C ASP A 104 -11.69 -12.80 -4.80
N LEU A 105 -12.78 -12.99 -4.06
CA LEU A 105 -14.11 -12.58 -4.50
C LEU A 105 -14.26 -11.06 -4.63
N ILE A 106 -13.70 -10.31 -3.67
CA ILE A 106 -13.67 -8.83 -3.73
C ILE A 106 -12.80 -8.35 -4.90
N ALA A 107 -11.64 -8.97 -5.13
CA ALA A 107 -10.79 -8.67 -6.29
C ALA A 107 -11.52 -8.91 -7.62
N ASP A 108 -12.19 -10.07 -7.77
CA ASP A 108 -13.01 -10.37 -8.94
C ASP A 108 -14.11 -9.31 -9.21
N LEU A 109 -14.73 -8.80 -8.13
CA LEU A 109 -15.75 -7.75 -8.24
C LEU A 109 -15.13 -6.41 -8.68
N GLN A 110 -13.96 -6.05 -8.15
CA GLN A 110 -13.23 -4.84 -8.57
C GLN A 110 -12.82 -4.91 -10.04
N ASP A 111 -12.29 -6.06 -10.50
CA ASP A 111 -11.88 -6.28 -11.89
C ASP A 111 -13.08 -6.23 -12.87
N SER A 112 -14.30 -6.48 -12.36
CA SER A 112 -15.54 -6.40 -13.14
C SER A 112 -16.15 -4.99 -13.18
N ASP A 113 -15.43 -3.93 -12.77
CA ASP A 113 -15.91 -2.54 -12.67
C ASP A 113 -17.15 -2.39 -11.77
N PHE A 114 -17.34 -3.33 -10.83
CA PHE A 114 -18.46 -3.31 -9.88
C PHE A 114 -18.11 -2.48 -8.65
N ASP A 115 -18.99 -1.58 -8.25
CA ASP A 115 -18.84 -0.84 -6.99
C ASP A 115 -18.97 -1.78 -5.80
N VAL A 116 -17.82 -2.19 -5.26
CA VAL A 116 -17.73 -3.15 -4.15
C VAL A 116 -18.37 -2.65 -2.85
N THR A 117 -18.66 -1.36 -2.72
CA THR A 117 -19.36 -0.82 -1.54
C THR A 117 -20.80 -1.39 -1.41
N PHE A 118 -21.41 -1.82 -2.52
CA PHE A 118 -22.70 -2.55 -2.48
C PHE A 118 -22.63 -3.90 -1.79
N THR A 119 -21.45 -4.46 -1.55
CA THR A 119 -21.27 -5.65 -0.71
C THR A 119 -21.46 -5.36 0.78
N GLY A 120 -21.52 -4.08 1.14
CA GLY A 120 -21.60 -3.56 2.50
C GLY A 120 -20.23 -3.38 3.16
N PHE A 121 -19.12 -3.77 2.52
CA PHE A 121 -17.76 -3.44 2.98
C PHE A 121 -17.43 -2.01 2.56
N ASP A 122 -16.87 -1.24 3.49
CA ASP A 122 -16.30 0.07 3.16
C ASP A 122 -14.83 -0.07 2.71
N PRO A 123 -14.29 0.93 1.98
CA PRO A 123 -12.94 0.85 1.45
C PRO A 123 -11.85 0.51 2.47
N PRO A 124 -11.84 1.04 3.71
CA PRO A 124 -10.88 0.63 4.74
C PRO A 124 -10.98 -0.84 5.14
N GLU A 125 -12.18 -1.41 5.23
CA GLU A 125 -12.39 -2.82 5.55
C GLU A 125 -11.86 -3.73 4.44
N ILE A 126 -12.08 -3.34 3.17
CA ILE A 126 -11.54 -4.04 2.00
C ILE A 126 -10.02 -4.03 2.03
N GLU A 127 -9.40 -2.87 2.26
CA GLU A 127 -7.95 -2.74 2.34
C GLU A 127 -7.35 -3.57 3.48
N GLN A 128 -7.98 -3.59 4.66
CA GLN A 128 -7.56 -4.46 5.76
C GLN A 128 -7.64 -5.94 5.42
N LEU A 129 -8.69 -6.34 4.70
CA LEU A 129 -8.83 -7.71 4.23
C LEU A 129 -7.70 -8.07 3.27
N MET A 130 -7.49 -7.26 2.21
CA MET A 130 -6.44 -7.46 1.22
C MET A 130 -5.05 -7.53 1.87
N ASN A 131 -4.72 -6.59 2.74
CA ASN A 131 -3.46 -6.58 3.47
C ASN A 131 -3.30 -7.83 4.35
N SER A 132 -4.38 -8.34 4.97
CA SER A 132 -4.31 -9.53 5.83
C SER A 132 -4.05 -10.83 5.07
N VAL A 133 -4.34 -10.87 3.77
CA VAL A 133 -4.14 -12.04 2.90
C VAL A 133 -2.80 -11.96 2.17
N HIS A 134 -2.42 -10.76 1.68
CA HIS A 134 -1.22 -10.54 0.87
C HIS A 134 0.02 -10.11 1.67
N ASP A 135 0.00 -10.23 3.01
CA ASP A 135 1.09 -9.78 3.91
C ASP A 135 2.45 -10.49 3.67
N LYS A 136 2.52 -11.45 2.73
CA LYS A 136 3.72 -12.27 2.46
C LYS A 136 4.46 -11.90 1.17
N ASP A 137 3.97 -10.92 0.41
CA ASP A 137 4.39 -10.76 -0.99
C ASP A 137 5.40 -9.62 -1.25
N ILE A 138 5.92 -8.97 -0.20
CA ILE A 138 6.97 -7.96 -0.38
C ILE A 138 8.32 -8.64 -0.52
N VAL A 139 8.94 -8.45 -1.68
CA VAL A 139 10.23 -9.08 -2.01
C VAL A 139 11.32 -8.01 -2.12
N GLU A 140 12.43 -8.22 -1.41
CA GLU A 140 13.65 -7.43 -1.62
C GLU A 140 14.22 -7.78 -2.99
N ASP A 141 14.66 -6.78 -3.75
CA ASP A 141 15.31 -7.00 -5.03
C ASP A 141 16.83 -7.16 -4.89
N GLU A 142 17.47 -7.63 -5.95
CA GLU A 142 18.92 -7.82 -6.03
C GLU A 142 19.56 -6.84 -7.04
N PHE A 143 18.91 -5.69 -7.35
CA PHE A 143 19.38 -4.72 -8.33
C PHE A 143 20.77 -4.19 -7.97
N ASP A 144 21.68 -4.20 -8.95
CA ASP A 144 23.05 -3.75 -8.78
C ASP A 144 23.16 -2.25 -9.07
N ILE A 145 23.05 -1.45 -8.01
CA ILE A 145 23.13 0.02 -8.07
C ILE A 145 24.51 0.47 -8.55
N ASP A 146 25.60 -0.17 -8.10
CA ASP A 146 26.97 0.20 -8.47
C ASP A 146 27.21 0.00 -9.97
N ALA A 147 26.81 -1.14 -10.49
CA ALA A 147 26.90 -1.41 -11.92
C ALA A 147 26.07 -0.42 -12.76
N GLN A 148 24.94 0.08 -12.23
CA GLN A 148 24.16 1.09 -12.93
C GLN A 148 24.82 2.48 -12.87
N LEU A 149 25.43 2.85 -11.75
CA LEU A 149 26.11 4.14 -11.57
C LEU A 149 27.38 4.27 -12.46
N GLU A 150 27.97 3.15 -12.93
CA GLU A 150 29.08 3.14 -13.87
C GLU A 150 28.65 3.45 -15.31
N LYS A 151 27.37 3.35 -15.64
CA LYS A 151 26.84 3.62 -16.99
C LYS A 151 26.75 5.14 -17.28
N PRO A 152 26.78 5.54 -18.56
CA PRO A 152 26.52 6.94 -18.94
C PRO A 152 25.16 7.41 -18.45
N THR A 153 25.10 8.63 -17.94
CA THR A 153 23.88 9.23 -17.42
C THR A 153 23.00 9.74 -18.56
N ILE A 154 21.74 9.33 -18.55
CA ILE A 154 20.70 9.70 -19.53
C ILE A 154 19.92 10.92 -19.04
N SER A 155 19.51 10.88 -17.76
CA SER A 155 18.66 11.89 -17.12
C SER A 155 19.37 13.23 -16.95
N LYS A 156 18.58 14.30 -16.95
CA LYS A 156 19.02 15.69 -16.72
C LYS A 156 18.04 16.39 -15.81
N GLU A 157 18.49 17.44 -15.15
CA GLU A 157 17.62 18.31 -14.36
C GLU A 157 16.43 18.82 -15.21
N GLY A 158 15.23 18.76 -14.64
CA GLY A 158 13.97 19.10 -15.30
C GLY A 158 13.31 17.94 -16.07
N ASP A 159 13.94 16.79 -16.18
CA ASP A 159 13.32 15.61 -16.80
C ASP A 159 12.20 15.04 -15.93
N LEU A 160 11.11 14.61 -16.58
CA LEU A 160 10.04 13.82 -15.98
C LEU A 160 10.07 12.42 -16.59
N TRP A 161 10.17 11.40 -15.76
CA TRP A 161 9.99 10.02 -16.16
C TRP A 161 8.59 9.52 -15.76
N LEU A 162 7.94 8.86 -16.71
CA LEU A 162 6.69 8.12 -16.51
C LEU A 162 7.03 6.63 -16.45
N LEU A 163 6.81 6.01 -15.30
CA LEU A 163 7.15 4.62 -15.01
C LEU A 163 5.86 3.84 -14.74
N GLY A 164 5.18 3.37 -15.80
CA GLY A 164 3.80 2.90 -15.70
C GLY A 164 2.88 4.04 -15.24
N GLU A 165 2.33 3.93 -14.03
CA GLU A 165 1.52 4.98 -13.39
C GLU A 165 2.33 5.89 -12.43
N HIS A 166 3.57 5.50 -12.13
CA HIS A 166 4.46 6.27 -11.26
C HIS A 166 5.08 7.44 -12.01
N ARG A 167 5.53 8.44 -11.25
CA ARG A 167 6.20 9.64 -11.80
C ARG A 167 7.48 9.91 -11.03
N LEU A 168 8.54 10.27 -11.76
CA LEU A 168 9.84 10.61 -11.20
C LEU A 168 10.35 11.87 -11.87
N VAL A 169 10.69 12.89 -11.08
CA VAL A 169 11.28 14.14 -11.58
C VAL A 169 12.73 14.21 -11.15
N CYS A 170 13.61 14.53 -12.10
CA CYS A 170 14.97 14.92 -11.81
C CYS A 170 15.00 16.40 -11.40
N GLY A 171 15.09 16.70 -10.08
CA GLY A 171 14.98 18.09 -9.63
C GLY A 171 15.21 18.29 -8.13
N ASP A 172 15.12 19.52 -7.71
CA ASP A 172 15.31 19.94 -6.32
C ASP A 172 13.99 19.92 -5.56
N SER A 173 13.93 19.16 -4.46
CA SER A 173 12.77 19.04 -3.57
C SER A 173 12.48 20.28 -2.71
N THR A 174 13.34 21.29 -2.74
CA THR A 174 13.08 22.59 -2.09
C THR A 174 12.31 23.58 -2.97
N LEU A 175 12.18 23.26 -4.28
CA LEU A 175 11.56 24.14 -5.28
C LEU A 175 10.10 23.75 -5.55
N PRO A 176 9.12 24.67 -5.37
CA PRO A 176 7.70 24.38 -5.63
C PRO A 176 7.42 23.93 -7.07
N GLU A 177 8.11 24.48 -8.05
CA GLU A 177 7.95 24.14 -9.48
C GLU A 177 8.29 22.68 -9.78
N THR A 178 9.19 22.05 -9.01
CA THR A 178 9.49 20.62 -9.12
C THR A 178 8.26 19.78 -8.73
N TYR A 179 7.56 20.21 -7.68
CA TYR A 179 6.32 19.53 -7.26
C TYR A 179 5.16 19.79 -8.23
N ASP A 180 5.06 20.98 -8.82
CA ASP A 180 4.05 21.27 -9.84
C ASP A 180 4.19 20.32 -11.02
N LEU A 181 5.42 20.10 -11.50
CA LEU A 181 5.74 19.17 -12.57
C LEU A 181 5.44 17.71 -12.15
N LEU A 182 5.81 17.31 -10.93
CA LEU A 182 5.62 15.97 -10.43
C LEU A 182 4.15 15.64 -10.22
N MET A 183 3.44 16.48 -9.49
CA MET A 183 2.09 16.21 -8.99
C MET A 183 1.00 16.40 -10.05
N ASP A 184 1.21 17.25 -11.04
CA ASP A 184 0.26 17.48 -12.14
C ASP A 184 -1.18 17.78 -11.63
N GLY A 185 -1.27 18.62 -10.61
CA GLY A 185 -2.51 19.01 -9.95
C GLY A 185 -3.12 17.96 -9.00
N LYS A 186 -2.50 16.80 -8.84
CA LYS A 186 -2.95 15.78 -7.88
C LYS A 186 -2.41 16.05 -6.47
N LYS A 187 -2.95 15.34 -5.48
CA LYS A 187 -2.51 15.38 -4.09
C LYS A 187 -2.06 14.01 -3.62
N ALA A 188 -1.04 13.97 -2.75
CA ALA A 188 -0.55 12.75 -2.14
C ALA A 188 -1.43 12.31 -0.98
N ASN A 189 -1.72 11.00 -0.92
CA ASN A 189 -2.45 10.36 0.17
C ASN A 189 -1.52 9.98 1.33
N LEU A 190 -0.23 9.90 1.06
CA LEU A 190 0.80 9.52 2.02
C LEU A 190 2.14 10.13 1.60
N VAL A 191 2.96 10.53 2.57
CA VAL A 191 4.38 10.82 2.36
C VAL A 191 5.23 9.82 3.15
N VAL A 192 6.18 9.18 2.47
CA VAL A 192 7.22 8.34 3.10
C VAL A 192 8.54 8.76 2.48
N THR A 193 9.45 9.33 3.28
CA THR A 193 10.61 9.99 2.71
C THR A 193 11.84 9.94 3.61
N ASP A 194 13.03 10.00 2.98
CA ASP A 194 14.34 9.87 3.61
C ASP A 194 15.28 10.99 3.17
N PRO A 195 15.09 12.24 3.67
CA PRO A 195 15.94 13.37 3.28
C PRO A 195 17.37 13.19 3.79
N PRO A 196 18.36 13.93 3.20
CA PRO A 196 19.73 13.96 3.71
C PRO A 196 19.80 14.28 5.21
N TYR A 197 20.73 13.63 5.93
CA TYR A 197 20.83 13.73 7.39
C TYR A 197 21.84 14.78 7.89
N ASN A 198 22.56 15.46 6.99
CA ASN A 198 23.63 16.41 7.30
C ASN A 198 24.81 15.79 8.06
N VAL A 199 25.17 14.55 7.74
CA VAL A 199 26.23 13.79 8.43
C VAL A 199 27.48 13.57 7.58
N ASP A 200 27.60 14.27 6.43
CA ASP A 200 28.71 14.19 5.45
C ASP A 200 28.94 12.76 4.96
N SER A 201 27.85 12.04 4.67
CA SER A 201 27.89 10.66 4.21
C SER A 201 28.47 10.56 2.79
N GLU A 202 29.24 9.52 2.54
CA GLU A 202 29.77 9.19 1.23
C GLU A 202 29.22 7.83 0.80
N GLY A 203 28.52 7.79 -0.34
CA GLY A 203 28.03 6.58 -0.97
C GLY A 203 28.88 6.17 -2.15
N SER A 204 28.50 5.10 -2.87
CA SER A 204 29.22 4.59 -4.05
C SER A 204 29.35 5.61 -5.17
N ALA A 205 28.38 6.51 -5.31
CA ALA A 205 28.41 7.62 -6.27
C ALA A 205 29.22 8.84 -5.79
N GLY A 206 29.89 8.75 -4.63
CA GLY A 206 30.59 9.84 -3.96
C GLY A 206 29.73 10.49 -2.86
N LYS A 207 30.02 11.78 -2.53
CA LYS A 207 29.30 12.48 -1.48
C LYS A 207 27.85 12.71 -1.85
N ILE A 208 26.96 12.45 -0.88
CA ILE A 208 25.53 12.74 -1.02
C ILE A 208 25.36 14.25 -1.13
N LYS A 209 24.61 14.68 -2.16
CA LYS A 209 24.29 16.09 -2.34
C LYS A 209 23.47 16.57 -1.14
N ASN A 210 23.75 17.78 -0.67
CA ASN A 210 23.07 18.43 0.47
C ASN A 210 23.25 17.72 1.84
N ASP A 211 24.21 16.81 2.01
CA ASP A 211 24.47 16.11 3.29
C ASP A 211 25.59 16.77 4.13
N LYS A 212 26.02 18.00 3.76
CA LYS A 212 26.96 18.80 4.53
C LYS A 212 26.63 20.28 4.43
N MET A 213 25.87 20.78 5.37
CA MET A 213 25.45 22.17 5.47
C MET A 213 25.73 22.75 6.86
N ALA A 214 25.85 24.09 6.98
CA ALA A 214 25.72 24.73 8.27
C ALA A 214 24.29 24.48 8.84
N GLU A 215 24.16 24.39 10.17
CA GLU A 215 22.90 24.02 10.83
C GLU A 215 21.71 24.89 10.40
N GLU A 216 21.91 26.22 10.34
CA GLU A 216 20.88 27.17 9.90
C GLU A 216 20.46 26.95 8.42
N GLN A 217 21.39 26.59 7.56
CA GLN A 217 21.10 26.27 6.15
C GLN A 217 20.34 24.93 6.03
N PHE A 218 20.70 23.97 6.86
CA PHE A 218 20.05 22.68 6.91
C PHE A 218 18.60 22.80 7.40
N GLU A 219 18.34 23.60 8.45
CA GLU A 219 16.97 23.87 8.90
C GLU A 219 16.14 24.55 7.79
N LYS A 220 16.70 25.52 7.06
CA LYS A 220 16.02 26.17 5.91
C LYS A 220 15.72 25.18 4.78
N PHE A 221 16.66 24.28 4.49
CA PHE A 221 16.48 23.22 3.50
C PHE A 221 15.34 22.29 3.88
N LEU A 222 15.32 21.76 5.11
CA LEU A 222 14.27 20.90 5.61
C LEU A 222 12.90 21.61 5.60
N PHE A 223 12.87 22.86 6.08
CA PHE A 223 11.64 23.65 6.13
C PHE A 223 11.03 23.85 4.74
N ALA A 224 11.85 24.24 3.75
CA ALA A 224 11.39 24.43 2.38
C ALA A 224 10.82 23.14 1.78
N ALA A 225 11.50 22.01 1.94
CA ALA A 225 11.02 20.73 1.46
C ALA A 225 9.71 20.31 2.17
N PHE A 226 9.63 20.49 3.49
CA PHE A 226 8.43 20.12 4.26
C PHE A 226 7.21 20.98 3.94
N VAL A 227 7.40 22.29 3.69
CA VAL A 227 6.33 23.17 3.22
C VAL A 227 5.78 22.69 1.88
N ASN A 228 6.64 22.35 0.93
CA ASN A 228 6.21 21.82 -0.36
C ASN A 228 5.44 20.48 -0.22
N MET A 229 5.91 19.57 0.65
CA MET A 229 5.21 18.34 0.97
C MET A 229 3.82 18.62 1.54
N GLU A 230 3.73 19.53 2.54
CA GLU A 230 2.45 19.91 3.16
C GLU A 230 1.45 20.40 2.12
N GLN A 231 1.88 21.28 1.20
CA GLN A 231 1.03 21.81 0.15
C GLN A 231 0.55 20.75 -0.85
N CYS A 232 1.33 19.69 -1.07
CA CYS A 232 1.00 18.60 -1.99
C CYS A 232 0.22 17.44 -1.37
N MET A 233 0.03 17.40 -0.05
CA MET A 233 -0.70 16.36 0.65
C MET A 233 -2.21 16.63 0.69
N MET A 234 -3.00 15.57 0.77
CA MET A 234 -4.41 15.64 1.17
C MET A 234 -4.50 15.99 2.66
N ASP A 235 -5.66 16.51 3.09
CA ASP A 235 -5.85 16.96 4.49
C ASP A 235 -5.91 15.79 5.49
N ASP A 236 -6.14 14.58 5.03
CA ASP A 236 -6.17 13.35 5.82
C ASP A 236 -4.96 12.42 5.57
N ALA A 237 -3.96 12.92 4.84
CA ALA A 237 -2.73 12.19 4.55
C ALA A 237 -1.80 12.14 5.76
N SER A 238 -1.11 11.01 5.93
CA SER A 238 -0.02 10.83 6.90
C SER A 238 1.34 11.15 6.29
N ILE A 239 2.34 11.44 7.13
CA ILE A 239 3.73 11.63 6.72
C ILE A 239 4.67 10.87 7.65
N TYR A 240 5.65 10.16 7.04
CA TYR A 240 6.75 9.48 7.71
C TYR A 240 8.07 10.03 7.19
N VAL A 241 8.93 10.50 8.10
CA VAL A 241 10.22 11.09 7.75
C VAL A 241 11.33 10.36 8.50
N PHE A 242 12.16 9.62 7.78
CA PHE A 242 13.38 9.04 8.33
C PHE A 242 14.39 10.14 8.63
N HIS A 243 15.14 10.02 9.72
CA HIS A 243 16.16 10.99 10.07
C HIS A 243 17.26 10.42 10.97
N SER A 244 18.36 11.15 11.11
CA SER A 244 19.36 10.84 12.13
C SER A 244 18.96 11.49 13.48
N ASP A 245 19.25 10.79 14.59
CA ASP A 245 19.02 11.34 15.92
C ASP A 245 19.94 12.55 16.23
N SER A 246 21.15 12.58 15.64
CA SER A 246 22.10 13.70 15.80
C SER A 246 21.55 15.05 15.37
N HIS A 247 20.67 15.09 14.37
CA HIS A 247 19.97 16.29 13.88
C HIS A 247 18.48 16.28 14.18
N GLY A 248 18.02 15.41 15.08
CA GLY A 248 16.61 15.22 15.41
C GLY A 248 15.88 16.48 15.84
N LEU A 249 16.57 17.46 16.43
CA LEU A 249 15.97 18.75 16.79
C LEU A 249 15.61 19.59 15.55
N ALA A 250 16.51 19.68 14.57
CA ALA A 250 16.29 20.41 13.32
C ALA A 250 15.11 19.78 12.55
N PHE A 251 15.07 18.44 12.45
CA PHE A 251 13.97 17.74 11.81
C PHE A 251 12.62 18.01 12.50
N ARG A 252 12.55 17.94 13.83
CA ARG A 252 11.29 18.16 14.56
C ARG A 252 10.80 19.59 14.44
N ARG A 253 11.69 20.58 14.56
CA ARG A 253 11.35 22.00 14.40
C ARG A 253 10.83 22.28 13.00
N SER A 254 11.60 21.94 11.96
CA SER A 254 11.20 22.15 10.58
C SER A 254 9.87 21.45 10.24
N PHE A 255 9.64 20.28 10.79
CA PHE A 255 8.39 19.52 10.64
C PHE A 255 7.19 20.26 11.24
N GLU A 256 7.31 20.74 12.48
CA GLU A 256 6.24 21.46 13.17
C GLU A 256 6.00 22.85 12.58
N ASP A 257 7.08 23.56 12.19
CA ASP A 257 7.03 24.89 11.59
C ASP A 257 6.41 24.86 10.17
N ALA A 258 6.62 23.78 9.42
CA ALA A 258 5.98 23.55 8.12
C ALA A 258 4.47 23.24 8.20
N GLY A 259 3.90 23.13 9.40
CA GLY A 259 2.46 22.92 9.56
C GLY A 259 2.03 21.48 9.89
N PHE A 260 2.97 20.59 10.20
CA PHE A 260 2.66 19.23 10.61
C PHE A 260 2.42 19.10 12.12
N TYR A 261 1.52 18.21 12.49
CA TYR A 261 1.36 17.71 13.85
C TYR A 261 2.23 16.47 14.03
N LEU A 262 3.19 16.53 14.96
CA LEU A 262 4.02 15.39 15.31
C LEU A 262 3.25 14.49 16.27
N SER A 263 2.80 13.34 15.76
CA SER A 263 2.06 12.35 16.54
C SER A 263 2.98 11.44 17.33
N GLY A 264 4.12 11.07 16.76
CA GLY A 264 5.08 10.19 17.41
C GLY A 264 6.38 10.05 16.64
N CYS A 265 7.32 9.33 17.27
CA CYS A 265 8.57 8.94 16.65
C CYS A 265 8.67 7.42 16.67
N CYS A 266 8.64 6.80 15.49
CA CYS A 266 8.90 5.38 15.33
C CYS A 266 10.41 5.14 15.24
N ILE A 267 10.84 3.93 15.53
CA ILE A 267 12.26 3.54 15.58
C ILE A 267 12.45 2.32 14.68
N TRP A 268 13.16 2.49 13.59
CA TRP A 268 13.67 1.34 12.85
C TRP A 268 14.87 0.76 13.58
N LYS A 269 14.73 -0.42 14.16
CA LYS A 269 15.80 -1.19 14.79
C LYS A 269 16.48 -2.05 13.73
N LYS A 270 17.78 -1.81 13.56
CA LYS A 270 18.63 -2.56 12.60
C LYS A 270 19.13 -3.86 13.24
N ASN A 271 19.47 -4.84 12.41
CA ASN A 271 20.10 -6.09 12.81
C ASN A 271 21.63 -5.97 13.01
N SER A 272 22.25 -4.90 12.50
CA SER A 272 23.68 -4.64 12.62
C SER A 272 23.92 -3.21 13.08
N LEU A 273 24.91 -3.04 13.96
CA LEU A 273 25.32 -1.72 14.45
C LEU A 273 26.12 -0.96 13.38
N VAL A 274 26.04 0.37 13.45
CA VAL A 274 26.89 1.26 12.67
C VAL A 274 28.02 1.74 13.57
N LEU A 275 29.25 1.36 13.24
CA LEU A 275 30.43 1.78 13.98
C LEU A 275 30.63 3.29 13.86
N GLY A 276 30.78 3.96 14.99
CA GLY A 276 31.01 5.39 15.09
C GLY A 276 32.02 5.70 16.21
N ARG A 277 32.34 6.97 16.39
CA ARG A 277 33.26 7.47 17.43
C ARG A 277 32.59 7.59 18.81
N SER A 278 31.26 7.42 18.89
CA SER A 278 30.50 7.49 20.14
C SER A 278 30.76 6.22 20.98
N PRO A 279 30.72 6.29 22.32
CA PRO A 279 30.73 5.12 23.19
C PRO A 279 29.57 4.14 22.92
N TYR A 280 28.39 4.67 22.57
CA TYR A 280 27.24 3.87 22.12
C TYR A 280 27.19 3.84 20.61
N GLN A 281 27.10 2.64 20.04
CA GLN A 281 27.00 2.45 18.59
C GLN A 281 25.54 2.51 18.15
N TRP A 282 25.28 3.13 16.99
CA TRP A 282 23.94 3.28 16.47
C TRP A 282 23.38 1.94 15.98
N LEU A 283 22.25 1.54 16.53
CA LEU A 283 21.51 0.34 16.15
C LEU A 283 20.11 0.67 15.60
N HIS A 284 19.79 1.93 15.47
CA HIS A 284 18.46 2.38 15.05
C HIS A 284 18.52 3.65 14.22
N GLU A 285 17.42 3.90 13.52
CA GLU A 285 17.08 5.19 12.93
C GLU A 285 15.68 5.61 13.37
N PRO A 286 15.49 6.87 13.80
CA PRO A 286 14.17 7.39 14.12
C PRO A 286 13.39 7.78 12.86
N VAL A 287 12.05 7.73 12.96
CA VAL A 287 11.11 8.08 11.89
C VAL A 287 10.02 8.96 12.50
N LEU A 288 9.95 10.22 12.11
CA LEU A 288 8.85 11.09 12.53
C LEU A 288 7.56 10.59 11.88
N PHE A 289 6.49 10.51 12.65
CA PHE A 289 5.15 10.18 12.20
C PHE A 289 4.17 11.29 12.56
N GLY A 290 3.40 11.74 11.59
CA GLY A 290 2.43 12.80 11.80
C GLY A 290 1.52 13.04 10.60
N TRP A 291 0.83 14.18 10.61
CA TRP A 291 -0.10 14.66 9.59
C TRP A 291 -0.25 16.17 9.66
N LYS A 292 -1.04 16.80 8.80
CA LYS A 292 -1.28 18.26 8.84
C LYS A 292 -1.90 18.70 10.15
N LYS A 293 -1.48 19.83 10.71
CA LYS A 293 -2.11 20.44 11.89
C LYS A 293 -3.60 20.70 11.63
N GLY A 294 -4.46 20.23 12.54
CA GLY A 294 -5.93 20.34 12.41
C GLY A 294 -6.55 19.34 11.43
N GLY A 295 -5.74 18.56 10.70
CA GLY A 295 -6.19 17.50 9.82
C GLY A 295 -6.53 16.20 10.57
N ARG A 296 -6.86 15.19 9.79
CA ARG A 296 -7.05 13.81 10.25
C ARG A 296 -5.96 12.95 9.65
N HIS A 297 -5.89 11.69 10.02
CA HIS A 297 -5.01 10.71 9.39
C HIS A 297 -5.82 9.47 9.05
N GLN A 298 -5.43 8.79 7.98
CA GLN A 298 -5.96 7.50 7.60
C GLN A 298 -5.10 6.39 8.22
N TRP A 299 -5.77 5.34 8.70
CA TRP A 299 -5.13 4.18 9.30
C TRP A 299 -5.83 2.90 8.89
N TYR A 300 -5.12 2.02 8.19
CA TYR A 300 -5.66 0.80 7.60
C TYR A 300 -5.14 -0.47 8.27
N ALA A 301 -4.20 -0.34 9.22
CA ALA A 301 -3.75 -1.44 10.06
C ALA A 301 -4.60 -1.59 11.34
N GLY A 302 -4.38 -2.66 12.06
CA GLY A 302 -5.03 -2.89 13.36
C GLY A 302 -4.49 -2.02 14.49
N ARG A 303 -4.84 -2.37 15.75
CA ARG A 303 -4.37 -1.68 16.96
C ARG A 303 -3.16 -2.36 17.62
N LYS A 304 -2.48 -3.24 16.90
CA LYS A 304 -1.33 -4.00 17.42
C LYS A 304 0.02 -3.47 16.92
N GLU A 305 -0.01 -2.50 16.00
CA GLU A 305 1.18 -1.89 15.44
C GLU A 305 1.94 -1.11 16.51
N THR A 306 3.27 -1.18 16.47
CA THR A 306 4.14 -0.60 17.48
C THR A 306 5.09 0.43 16.89
N THR A 307 5.69 1.25 17.75
CA THR A 307 6.69 2.23 17.34
C THR A 307 8.08 1.64 17.11
N ILE A 308 8.32 0.37 17.42
CA ILE A 308 9.59 -0.31 17.15
C ILE A 308 9.41 -1.21 15.94
N TRP A 309 10.19 -0.95 14.88
CA TRP A 309 10.15 -1.66 13.62
C TRP A 309 11.42 -2.47 13.44
N GLU A 310 11.30 -3.79 13.39
CA GLU A 310 12.43 -4.71 13.27
C GLU A 310 12.49 -5.24 11.83
N TYR A 311 13.36 -4.65 11.01
CA TYR A 311 13.61 -5.05 9.64
C TYR A 311 15.10 -5.16 9.39
N ASP A 312 15.51 -6.30 8.83
CA ASP A 312 16.90 -6.58 8.52
C ASP A 312 17.34 -5.79 7.27
N LYS A 313 18.58 -5.31 7.28
CA LYS A 313 19.21 -4.85 6.04
C LYS A 313 19.45 -6.04 5.12
N PRO A 314 19.22 -5.91 3.80
CA PRO A 314 19.57 -6.93 2.83
C PRO A 314 21.07 -7.28 2.91
N LYS A 315 21.42 -8.57 2.98
CA LYS A 315 22.79 -9.05 3.19
C LYS A 315 23.79 -8.68 2.07
N LYS A 316 23.30 -8.44 0.85
CA LYS A 316 24.14 -8.04 -0.31
C LYS A 316 24.47 -6.54 -0.36
N ASN A 317 23.84 -5.71 0.48
CA ASN A 317 23.96 -4.25 0.42
C ASN A 317 24.92 -3.66 1.46
N ASP A 318 25.91 -4.41 1.91
CA ASP A 318 27.01 -3.86 2.74
C ASP A 318 27.79 -2.74 2.02
N LEU A 319 27.71 -2.66 0.69
CA LEU A 319 28.33 -1.63 -0.14
C LEU A 319 27.47 -0.34 -0.27
N HIS A 320 26.13 -0.42 0.03
CA HIS A 320 25.23 0.75 0.00
C HIS A 320 24.64 1.00 1.39
N PRO A 321 25.34 1.69 2.28
CA PRO A 321 24.92 1.91 3.66
C PRO A 321 23.61 2.72 3.81
N THR A 322 23.19 3.43 2.75
CA THR A 322 22.04 4.35 2.77
C THR A 322 20.75 3.77 2.22
N MET A 323 20.78 2.60 1.54
CA MET A 323 19.57 2.01 0.97
C MET A 323 18.66 1.45 2.07
N LYS A 324 17.37 1.87 2.06
CA LYS A 324 16.36 1.31 2.96
C LYS A 324 15.81 -0.01 2.41
N PRO A 325 15.58 -1.03 3.25
CA PRO A 325 14.88 -2.24 2.84
C PRO A 325 13.49 -1.95 2.28
N ILE A 326 13.09 -2.65 1.23
CA ILE A 326 11.76 -2.50 0.62
C ILE A 326 10.67 -2.85 1.64
N ASN A 327 10.86 -3.91 2.42
CA ASN A 327 9.94 -4.33 3.48
C ASN A 327 9.75 -3.26 4.57
N LEU A 328 10.81 -2.53 4.93
CA LEU A 328 10.74 -1.44 5.89
C LEU A 328 9.86 -0.30 5.37
N ILE A 329 10.05 0.08 4.11
CA ILE A 329 9.26 1.15 3.48
C ILE A 329 7.82 0.72 3.21
N ALA A 330 7.60 -0.54 2.87
CA ALA A 330 6.27 -1.11 2.64
C ALA A 330 5.38 -1.05 3.90
N TYR A 331 5.98 -1.14 5.09
CA TYR A 331 5.23 -1.14 6.35
C TYR A 331 4.40 0.13 6.59
N PRO A 332 4.96 1.35 6.61
CA PRO A 332 4.17 2.56 6.74
C PRO A 332 3.22 2.79 5.54
N ILE A 333 3.60 2.38 4.32
CA ILE A 333 2.74 2.49 3.14
C ILE A 333 1.46 1.67 3.34
N ARG A 334 1.58 0.43 3.79
CA ARG A 334 0.45 -0.46 4.07
C ARG A 334 -0.45 0.06 5.18
N ASN A 335 0.15 0.61 6.23
CA ASN A 335 -0.58 1.07 7.41
C ASN A 335 -1.40 2.34 7.14
N SER A 336 -0.93 3.22 6.24
CA SER A 336 -1.48 4.58 6.08
C SER A 336 -1.93 4.93 4.66
N SER A 337 -2.02 3.95 3.74
CA SER A 337 -2.58 4.16 2.40
C SER A 337 -3.37 2.95 1.90
N MET A 338 -4.24 3.16 0.92
CA MET A 338 -4.94 2.10 0.18
C MET A 338 -4.31 1.88 -1.18
N SER A 339 -4.69 0.78 -1.84
CA SER A 339 -4.36 0.52 -3.25
C SER A 339 -4.77 1.72 -4.13
N ASN A 340 -3.98 2.00 -5.15
CA ASN A 340 -4.10 3.16 -6.07
C ASN A 340 -3.93 4.55 -5.41
N CYS A 341 -3.61 4.62 -4.11
CA CYS A 341 -3.23 5.88 -3.47
C CYS A 341 -1.86 6.38 -3.96
N ILE A 342 -1.70 7.71 -4.01
CA ILE A 342 -0.42 8.35 -4.34
C ILE A 342 0.44 8.43 -3.08
N VAL A 343 1.63 7.81 -3.15
CA VAL A 343 2.72 7.90 -2.16
C VAL A 343 3.76 8.88 -2.71
N LEU A 344 4.04 9.93 -1.97
CA LEU A 344 5.03 10.94 -2.33
C LEU A 344 6.34 10.69 -1.58
N ASP A 345 7.45 10.66 -2.33
CA ASP A 345 8.81 10.62 -1.80
C ASP A 345 9.70 11.65 -2.50
N PRO A 346 9.90 12.84 -1.92
CA PRO A 346 10.71 13.89 -2.54
C PRO A 346 12.23 13.65 -2.47
N PHE A 347 12.68 12.52 -1.93
CA PHE A 347 14.09 12.14 -1.82
C PHE A 347 14.26 10.68 -2.24
N GLY A 348 14.05 10.40 -3.54
CA GLY A 348 13.91 9.06 -4.09
C GLY A 348 15.10 8.12 -3.89
N GLY A 349 16.30 8.68 -3.85
CA GLY A 349 17.54 7.92 -3.67
C GLY A 349 17.67 6.77 -4.67
N SER A 350 17.70 5.53 -4.18
CA SER A 350 17.75 4.34 -5.02
C SER A 350 16.38 3.81 -5.46
N GLY A 351 15.26 4.44 -5.05
CA GLY A 351 13.91 4.08 -5.47
C GLY A 351 13.21 3.00 -4.62
N SER A 352 13.64 2.75 -3.40
CA SER A 352 12.99 1.74 -2.53
C SER A 352 11.50 2.05 -2.31
N THR A 353 11.13 3.34 -2.18
CA THR A 353 9.73 3.77 -2.03
C THR A 353 8.91 3.47 -3.26
N LEU A 354 9.48 3.64 -4.46
CA LEU A 354 8.79 3.32 -5.72
C LEU A 354 8.53 1.82 -5.83
N ILE A 355 9.54 0.99 -5.60
CA ILE A 355 9.41 -0.48 -5.66
C ILE A 355 8.43 -1.00 -4.61
N ALA A 356 8.50 -0.50 -3.37
CA ALA A 356 7.53 -0.85 -2.32
C ALA A 356 6.09 -0.46 -2.70
N SER A 357 5.91 0.72 -3.29
CA SER A 357 4.61 1.20 -3.75
C SER A 357 4.04 0.34 -4.87
N ASP A 358 4.86 0.00 -5.87
CA ASP A 358 4.45 -0.86 -6.99
C ASP A 358 4.00 -2.24 -6.50
N GLN A 359 4.81 -2.91 -5.67
CA GLN A 359 4.48 -4.22 -5.09
C GLN A 359 3.18 -4.18 -4.28
N LEU A 360 2.89 -3.06 -3.63
CA LEU A 360 1.65 -2.85 -2.86
C LEU A 360 0.49 -2.31 -3.70
N LYS A 361 0.64 -2.15 -5.03
CA LYS A 361 -0.36 -1.55 -5.92
C LYS A 361 -0.71 -0.10 -5.55
N ARG A 362 0.27 0.65 -5.05
CA ARG A 362 0.20 2.12 -4.86
C ARG A 362 0.95 2.80 -6.00
N ILE A 363 0.69 4.10 -6.16
CA ILE A 363 1.32 4.93 -7.19
C ILE A 363 2.38 5.80 -6.51
N CYS A 364 3.65 5.65 -6.87
CA CYS A 364 4.72 6.48 -6.30
C CYS A 364 4.98 7.71 -7.17
N TYR A 365 5.00 8.89 -6.53
CA TYR A 365 5.48 10.14 -7.11
C TYR A 365 6.75 10.53 -6.36
N THR A 366 7.88 10.63 -7.07
CA THR A 366 9.19 10.82 -6.43
C THR A 366 10.03 11.87 -7.13
N ILE A 367 10.89 12.54 -6.34
CA ILE A 367 11.89 13.50 -6.81
C ILE A 367 13.26 12.96 -6.45
N GLU A 368 14.22 13.08 -7.36
CA GLU A 368 15.62 12.78 -7.10
C GLU A 368 16.50 13.87 -7.74
N LEU A 369 17.42 14.39 -6.95
CA LEU A 369 18.29 15.51 -7.37
C LEU A 369 19.45 15.08 -8.26
N ASP A 370 19.98 13.87 -8.03
CA ASP A 370 21.12 13.36 -8.80
C ASP A 370 20.66 12.59 -10.04
N PRO A 371 20.94 13.10 -11.26
CA PRO A 371 20.54 12.42 -12.49
C PRO A 371 21.00 10.95 -12.58
N ARG A 372 22.12 10.57 -11.96
CA ARG A 372 22.61 9.20 -11.93
C ARG A 372 21.69 8.30 -11.11
N TYR A 373 21.18 8.80 -9.98
CA TYR A 373 20.21 8.07 -9.17
C TYR A 373 18.82 8.06 -9.79
N VAL A 374 18.46 9.08 -10.58
CA VAL A 374 17.24 9.03 -11.41
C VAL A 374 17.32 7.85 -12.37
N ASP A 375 18.46 7.65 -13.04
CA ASP A 375 18.67 6.50 -13.94
C ASP A 375 18.67 5.17 -13.18
N VAL A 376 19.19 5.14 -11.93
CA VAL A 376 19.09 3.97 -11.04
C VAL A 376 17.62 3.61 -10.81
N ILE A 377 16.77 4.58 -10.44
CA ILE A 377 15.34 4.36 -10.18
C ILE A 377 14.65 3.81 -11.44
N VAL A 378 14.91 4.42 -12.60
CA VAL A 378 14.31 4.02 -13.89
C VAL A 378 14.64 2.58 -14.23
N HIS A 379 15.93 2.21 -14.17
CA HIS A 379 16.38 0.87 -14.55
C HIS A 379 15.99 -0.20 -13.51
N ARG A 380 16.02 0.13 -12.21
CA ARG A 380 15.54 -0.74 -11.14
C ARG A 380 14.06 -1.07 -11.31
N TYR A 381 13.24 -0.06 -11.64
CA TYR A 381 11.83 -0.29 -11.95
C TYR A 381 11.66 -1.13 -13.21
N ALA A 382 12.39 -0.83 -14.30
CA ALA A 382 12.34 -1.61 -15.54
C ALA A 382 12.66 -3.09 -15.32
N GLU A 383 13.68 -3.39 -14.48
CA GLU A 383 14.04 -4.76 -14.10
C GLU A 383 12.95 -5.42 -13.25
N ALA A 384 12.41 -4.70 -12.26
CA ALA A 384 11.37 -5.23 -11.37
C ALA A 384 10.08 -5.61 -12.11
N VAL A 385 9.64 -4.81 -13.09
CA VAL A 385 8.40 -5.10 -13.86
C VAL A 385 8.63 -5.98 -15.08
N GLY A 386 9.87 -6.14 -15.54
CA GLY A 386 10.25 -6.99 -16.68
C GLY A 386 9.75 -6.51 -18.05
N VAL A 387 9.13 -5.32 -18.13
CA VAL A 387 8.61 -4.71 -19.36
C VAL A 387 8.95 -3.23 -19.41
N THR A 388 9.25 -2.69 -20.59
CA THR A 388 9.70 -1.30 -20.77
C THR A 388 8.77 -0.45 -21.65
N ASP A 389 7.73 -1.03 -22.20
CA ASP A 389 6.78 -0.39 -23.11
C ASP A 389 5.98 0.76 -22.48
N LYS A 390 5.90 0.80 -21.13
CA LYS A 390 5.25 1.85 -20.35
C LYS A 390 6.22 2.79 -19.64
N ILE A 391 7.51 2.79 -20.03
CA ILE A 391 8.54 3.66 -19.46
C ILE A 391 8.91 4.74 -20.47
N PHE A 392 8.71 6.00 -20.09
CA PHE A 392 8.93 7.13 -20.99
C PHE A 392 9.64 8.27 -20.26
N LEU A 393 10.61 8.87 -20.96
CA LEU A 393 11.18 10.17 -20.62
C LEU A 393 10.32 11.28 -21.24
N VAL A 394 9.92 12.26 -20.47
CA VAL A 394 9.33 13.51 -20.97
C VAL A 394 10.36 14.63 -20.80
N ARG A 395 10.90 15.09 -21.92
CA ARG A 395 11.90 16.16 -21.99
C ARG A 395 11.45 17.21 -23.01
N GLU A 396 11.40 18.46 -22.61
CA GLU A 396 10.93 19.58 -23.48
C GLU A 396 9.57 19.30 -24.11
N GLY A 397 8.64 18.69 -23.38
CA GLY A 397 7.29 18.33 -23.84
C GLY A 397 7.22 17.13 -24.78
N LYS A 398 8.34 16.48 -25.10
CA LYS A 398 8.39 15.28 -25.93
C LYS A 398 8.41 14.02 -25.06
N LYS A 399 7.57 13.06 -25.38
CA LYS A 399 7.50 11.75 -24.75
C LYS A 399 8.37 10.76 -25.54
N ILE A 400 9.45 10.27 -24.93
CA ILE A 400 10.50 9.44 -25.54
C ILE A 400 10.49 8.08 -24.82
N PRO A 401 10.31 6.95 -25.53
CA PRO A 401 10.41 5.62 -24.93
C PRO A 401 11.81 5.35 -24.33
N LEU A 402 11.90 4.53 -23.27
CA LEU A 402 13.18 4.20 -22.64
C LEU A 402 14.24 3.76 -23.63
N ALA A 403 13.93 2.82 -24.53
CA ALA A 403 14.87 2.30 -25.52
C ALA A 403 15.43 3.35 -26.50
N GLU A 404 14.74 4.50 -26.66
CA GLU A 404 15.22 5.64 -27.44
C GLU A 404 15.99 6.62 -26.55
N ALA A 405 15.55 6.80 -25.29
CA ALA A 405 16.21 7.65 -24.32
C ALA A 405 17.64 7.16 -24.00
N GLU A 406 17.84 5.84 -23.96
CA GLU A 406 19.17 5.21 -23.77
C GLU A 406 20.18 5.50 -24.90
N LYS A 407 19.74 6.10 -25.99
CA LYS A 407 20.61 6.47 -27.13
C LYS A 407 20.96 7.96 -27.16
N LEU A 408 20.42 8.75 -26.20
CA LEU A 408 20.66 10.21 -26.09
C LEU A 408 21.94 10.50 -25.32
#